data_a33b19232d2d54d1193f17bc3a569cb6
#
_entry.id   a33b19232d2d54d1193f17bc3a569cb6
#
_cell.length_a   1.000
_cell.length_b   1.000
_cell.length_c   1.000
_cell.angle_alpha   90.00
_cell.angle_beta   90.00
_cell.angle_gamma   90.00
#
_symmetry.space_group_name_H-M   'P 1'
#
loop_
_entity.id
_entity.type
_entity.pdbx_description
1 polymer ?
#
loop_
_entity_poly.entity_id
_entity_poly.type
_entity_poly.pdbx_seq_one_letter_code
_entity_poly.pdbx_strand_id
1 'polypeptide(L)'
;MGQILEKIFKLESHNTTPLKEFVAGFTTFITMAYIIFVNPQLMSASGMDQGAAFVGTCLAAAFACIAMGVYANWPVGLAPGMGLNAFFTYNVVNEMGYSWEVALGAVFLAGILFVIMSVTPLRRWMLDSIPLNLRIAMGSGVGLFIGFIGLKSGGLIVANEANFLSLGDFTKLETLLSSLGFLLIAILSIRKVPGAIILGVLSVTLGGILLGLVQFQGVLALPPDIAPTFMKLDILGALDLAMISVIMSFLFVNFFDTTGTLLGVANRAKLVDQDGNAAGLDRALKADSSSSVVGAFFGCAPVTSYVESSAGVEAGGRTGLTAVVVGVFFLVAVFFSPLAAIVPAYATAGALIYVAILMLGGMEKLDWSDATELIPSLIMIVMIPLTFSIANGIALGFIAYVSIKISVGDMKKVSSGAWFLLVVFLAKFIFL
;
A
#
# COMPACT_ATOMS: atom_id res chain seq x y z
N MET A 1 -6.14 -29.42 -19.00
CA MET A 1 -5.70 -28.27 -18.17
C MET A 1 -4.73 -27.36 -18.95
N GLY A 2 -3.68 -27.85 -19.60
CA GLY A 2 -2.71 -27.04 -20.35
C GLY A 2 -3.31 -26.18 -21.46
N GLN A 3 -4.24 -26.70 -22.28
CA GLN A 3 -4.90 -25.95 -23.34
C GLN A 3 -5.77 -24.79 -22.84
N ILE A 4 -6.41 -24.94 -21.67
CA ILE A 4 -7.21 -23.86 -21.03
C ILE A 4 -6.29 -22.75 -20.54
N LEU A 5 -5.19 -23.10 -19.86
CA LEU A 5 -4.20 -22.13 -19.40
C LEU A 5 -3.57 -21.37 -20.57
N GLU A 6 -3.23 -22.05 -21.65
CA GLU A 6 -2.71 -21.42 -22.86
C GLU A 6 -3.72 -20.44 -23.49
N LYS A 7 -5.00 -20.84 -23.58
CA LYS A 7 -6.06 -19.97 -24.12
C LYS A 7 -6.25 -18.68 -23.32
N ILE A 8 -6.12 -18.74 -21.98
CA ILE A 8 -6.35 -17.59 -21.09
C ILE A 8 -5.08 -16.74 -20.99
N PHE A 9 -3.92 -17.36 -20.71
CA PHE A 9 -2.70 -16.66 -20.33
C PHE A 9 -1.66 -16.52 -21.44
N LYS A 10 -1.84 -17.23 -22.58
CA LYS A 10 -0.94 -17.18 -23.75
C LYS A 10 0.53 -17.44 -23.35
N LEU A 11 0.75 -18.53 -22.62
CA LEU A 11 2.05 -18.87 -22.01
C LEU A 11 3.17 -19.00 -23.05
N GLU A 12 2.89 -19.63 -24.20
CA GLU A 12 3.86 -19.82 -25.30
C GLU A 12 4.30 -18.48 -25.87
N SER A 13 3.38 -17.54 -26.08
CA SER A 13 3.70 -16.21 -26.60
C SER A 13 4.56 -15.38 -25.64
N HIS A 14 4.55 -15.69 -24.34
CA HIS A 14 5.36 -15.05 -23.32
C HIS A 14 6.60 -15.86 -22.92
N ASN A 15 6.93 -16.94 -23.68
CA ASN A 15 8.09 -17.81 -23.44
C ASN A 15 8.16 -18.34 -22.00
N THR A 16 7.01 -18.73 -21.42
CA THR A 16 6.91 -19.24 -20.05
C THR A 16 6.18 -20.59 -20.01
N THR A 17 6.14 -21.20 -18.82
CA THR A 17 5.47 -22.48 -18.59
C THR A 17 4.63 -22.40 -17.30
N PRO A 18 3.58 -23.26 -17.16
CA PRO A 18 2.76 -23.27 -15.94
C PRO A 18 3.57 -23.42 -14.64
N LEU A 19 4.63 -24.22 -14.68
CA LEU A 19 5.50 -24.44 -13.52
C LEU A 19 6.29 -23.18 -13.16
N LYS A 20 6.84 -22.46 -14.15
CA LYS A 20 7.54 -21.19 -13.91
C LYS A 20 6.59 -20.14 -13.33
N GLU A 21 5.39 -20.04 -13.90
CA GLU A 21 4.36 -19.10 -13.40
C GLU A 21 3.93 -19.46 -11.97
N PHE A 22 3.80 -20.76 -11.64
CA PHE A 22 3.50 -21.20 -10.29
C PHE A 22 4.61 -20.83 -9.31
N VAL A 23 5.87 -21.09 -9.64
CA VAL A 23 7.03 -20.72 -8.79
C VAL A 23 7.10 -19.20 -8.61
N ALA A 24 6.88 -18.45 -9.68
CA ALA A 24 6.83 -17.00 -9.66
C ALA A 24 5.69 -16.46 -8.75
N GLY A 25 4.49 -17.05 -8.88
CA GLY A 25 3.35 -16.68 -8.04
C GLY A 25 3.57 -17.02 -6.57
N PHE A 26 4.14 -18.18 -6.28
CA PHE A 26 4.53 -18.53 -4.92
C PHE A 26 5.59 -17.57 -4.35
N THR A 27 6.60 -17.22 -5.15
CA THR A 27 7.63 -16.25 -4.76
C THR A 27 7.01 -14.87 -4.48
N THR A 28 6.11 -14.39 -5.34
CA THR A 28 5.37 -13.13 -5.09
C THR A 28 4.57 -13.24 -3.79
N PHE A 29 3.80 -14.32 -3.61
CA PHE A 29 3.00 -14.50 -2.41
C PHE A 29 3.82 -14.42 -1.14
N ILE A 30 4.93 -15.17 -1.02
CA ILE A 30 5.75 -15.16 0.20
C ILE A 30 6.44 -13.83 0.46
N THR A 31 6.69 -13.02 -0.58
CA THR A 31 7.28 -11.69 -0.41
C THR A 31 6.27 -10.65 0.07
N MET A 32 4.99 -10.81 -0.26
CA MET A 32 3.92 -9.89 0.15
C MET A 32 3.02 -10.46 1.26
N ALA A 33 3.20 -11.73 1.68
CA ALA A 33 2.33 -12.40 2.66
C ALA A 33 2.35 -11.76 4.06
N TYR A 34 3.34 -10.91 4.39
CA TYR A 34 3.36 -10.17 5.64
C TYR A 34 2.11 -9.28 5.82
N ILE A 35 1.42 -8.92 4.74
CA ILE A 35 0.20 -8.10 4.80
C ILE A 35 -0.93 -8.79 5.55
N ILE A 36 -0.98 -10.12 5.55
CA ILE A 36 -1.97 -10.89 6.29
C ILE A 36 -1.85 -10.73 7.81
N PHE A 37 -0.70 -10.27 8.28
CA PHE A 37 -0.46 -9.93 9.69
C PHE A 37 -0.60 -8.43 9.94
N VAL A 38 0.00 -7.61 9.10
CA VAL A 38 0.07 -6.15 9.27
C VAL A 38 -1.30 -5.49 9.09
N ASN A 39 -2.05 -5.84 8.04
CA ASN A 39 -3.32 -5.17 7.76
C ASN A 39 -4.37 -5.40 8.86
N PRO A 40 -4.62 -6.62 9.36
CA PRO A 40 -5.58 -6.84 10.43
C PRO A 40 -5.21 -6.11 11.73
N GLN A 41 -3.92 -5.97 12.04
CA GLN A 41 -3.46 -5.20 13.20
C GLN A 41 -3.74 -3.70 13.04
N LEU A 42 -3.49 -3.14 11.85
CA LEU A 42 -3.81 -1.74 11.58
C LEU A 42 -5.33 -1.50 11.63
N MET A 43 -6.12 -2.37 10.99
CA MET A 43 -7.58 -2.26 11.02
C MET A 43 -8.15 -2.41 12.43
N SER A 44 -7.62 -3.34 13.24
CA SER A 44 -8.00 -3.50 14.64
C SER A 44 -7.73 -2.25 15.48
N ALA A 45 -6.65 -1.51 15.20
CA ALA A 45 -6.37 -0.24 15.86
C ALA A 45 -7.39 0.87 15.52
N SER A 46 -8.22 0.70 14.49
CA SER A 46 -9.38 1.55 14.19
C SER A 46 -10.68 1.09 14.84
N GLY A 47 -10.65 0.02 15.65
CA GLY A 47 -11.83 -0.55 16.29
C GLY A 47 -12.54 -1.66 15.51
N MET A 48 -12.01 -2.09 14.36
CA MET A 48 -12.53 -3.22 13.60
C MET A 48 -12.16 -4.55 14.26
N ASP A 49 -13.03 -5.56 14.10
CA ASP A 49 -12.70 -6.91 14.51
C ASP A 49 -11.50 -7.47 13.75
N GLN A 50 -10.47 -7.89 14.49
CA GLN A 50 -9.19 -8.34 13.89
C GLN A 50 -9.34 -9.60 13.05
N GLY A 51 -10.19 -10.53 13.50
CA GLY A 51 -10.45 -11.78 12.78
C GLY A 51 -11.19 -11.54 11.47
N ALA A 52 -12.22 -10.70 11.50
CA ALA A 52 -12.96 -10.30 10.30
C ALA A 52 -12.06 -9.51 9.33
N ALA A 53 -11.23 -8.59 9.84
CA ALA A 53 -10.27 -7.84 9.03
C ALA A 53 -9.20 -8.75 8.38
N PHE A 54 -8.79 -9.82 9.07
CA PHE A 54 -7.88 -10.83 8.51
C PHE A 54 -8.53 -11.57 7.33
N VAL A 55 -9.76 -12.07 7.50
CA VAL A 55 -10.50 -12.75 6.44
C VAL A 55 -10.75 -11.78 5.27
N GLY A 56 -11.20 -10.55 5.57
CA GLY A 56 -11.40 -9.51 4.57
C GLY A 56 -10.13 -9.21 3.76
N THR A 57 -8.98 -9.10 4.43
CA THR A 57 -7.67 -8.91 3.78
C THR A 57 -7.35 -10.02 2.80
N CYS A 58 -7.51 -11.27 3.22
CA CYS A 58 -7.24 -12.44 2.36
C CYS A 58 -8.18 -12.49 1.15
N LEU A 59 -9.49 -12.26 1.36
CA LEU A 59 -10.48 -12.30 0.29
C LEU A 59 -10.33 -11.14 -0.70
N ALA A 60 -10.07 -9.91 -0.20
CA ALA A 60 -9.81 -8.75 -1.04
C ALA A 60 -8.56 -8.94 -1.91
N ALA A 61 -7.46 -9.42 -1.32
CA ALA A 61 -6.23 -9.72 -2.04
C ALA A 61 -6.41 -10.86 -3.05
N ALA A 62 -7.13 -11.92 -2.68
CA ALA A 62 -7.42 -13.02 -3.58
C ALA A 62 -8.24 -12.56 -4.80
N PHE A 63 -9.33 -11.82 -4.56
CA PHE A 63 -10.14 -11.26 -5.64
C PHE A 63 -9.29 -10.38 -6.56
N ALA A 64 -8.52 -9.46 -5.99
CA ALA A 64 -7.70 -8.50 -6.72
C ALA A 64 -6.64 -9.20 -7.60
N CYS A 65 -5.92 -10.17 -7.04
CA CYS A 65 -4.92 -10.93 -7.76
C CYS A 65 -5.53 -11.78 -8.89
N ILE A 66 -6.68 -12.42 -8.65
CA ILE A 66 -7.38 -13.20 -9.67
C ILE A 66 -7.90 -12.27 -10.78
N ALA A 67 -8.50 -11.13 -10.42
CA ALA A 67 -8.97 -10.14 -11.40
C ALA A 67 -7.80 -9.60 -12.25
N MET A 68 -6.67 -9.25 -11.63
CA MET A 68 -5.46 -8.82 -12.35
C MET A 68 -4.96 -9.90 -13.28
N GLY A 69 -4.90 -11.14 -12.82
CA GLY A 69 -4.40 -12.27 -13.60
C GLY A 69 -5.30 -12.63 -14.78
N VAL A 70 -6.61 -12.75 -14.55
CA VAL A 70 -7.55 -13.22 -15.58
C VAL A 70 -7.91 -12.11 -16.57
N TYR A 71 -8.16 -10.90 -16.08
CA TYR A 71 -8.63 -9.80 -16.92
C TYR A 71 -7.49 -9.03 -17.61
N ALA A 72 -6.43 -8.71 -16.87
CA ALA A 72 -5.31 -7.93 -17.42
C ALA A 72 -4.20 -8.81 -17.99
N ASN A 73 -4.10 -10.07 -17.57
CA ASN A 73 -3.01 -11.01 -17.87
C ASN A 73 -1.63 -10.46 -17.43
N TRP A 74 -1.57 -9.84 -16.24
CA TRP A 74 -0.35 -9.25 -15.70
C TRP A 74 0.16 -10.02 -14.48
N PRO A 75 1.50 -10.23 -14.34
CA PRO A 75 2.12 -10.96 -13.22
C PRO A 75 2.25 -10.08 -11.97
N VAL A 76 1.17 -9.44 -11.53
CA VAL A 76 1.17 -8.48 -10.43
C VAL A 76 0.23 -8.94 -9.33
N GLY A 77 0.76 -9.09 -8.12
CA GLY A 77 -0.02 -9.31 -6.91
C GLY A 77 -0.56 -7.98 -6.36
N LEU A 78 -1.77 -8.04 -5.83
CA LEU A 78 -2.48 -6.93 -5.22
C LEU A 78 -2.92 -7.29 -3.81
N ALA A 79 -2.89 -6.30 -2.91
CA ALA A 79 -3.40 -6.42 -1.55
C ALA A 79 -3.69 -5.02 -0.98
N PRO A 80 -4.32 -4.90 0.21
CA PRO A 80 -4.51 -3.60 0.85
C PRO A 80 -3.20 -2.83 1.00
N GLY A 81 -3.20 -1.56 0.55
CA GLY A 81 -2.01 -0.72 0.50
C GLY A 81 -1.60 -0.21 1.89
N MET A 82 -0.37 -0.52 2.34
CA MET A 82 0.04 -0.27 3.73
C MET A 82 -0.02 1.19 4.14
N GLY A 83 0.39 2.12 3.28
CA GLY A 83 0.29 3.56 3.57
C GLY A 83 -1.14 4.03 3.70
N LEU A 84 -2.02 3.52 2.86
CA LEU A 84 -3.43 3.85 2.86
C LEU A 84 -4.16 3.23 4.07
N ASN A 85 -3.75 2.03 4.51
CA ASN A 85 -4.24 1.40 5.74
C ASN A 85 -3.88 2.23 6.98
N ALA A 86 -2.65 2.69 7.03
CA ALA A 86 -2.17 3.55 8.12
C ALA A 86 -2.90 4.91 8.15
N PHE A 87 -3.12 5.51 6.98
CA PHE A 87 -3.90 6.74 6.84
C PHE A 87 -5.35 6.54 7.26
N PHE A 88 -5.98 5.44 6.83
CA PHE A 88 -7.31 5.02 7.25
C PHE A 88 -7.43 4.99 8.78
N THR A 89 -6.55 4.22 9.42
CA THR A 89 -6.62 3.93 10.85
C THR A 89 -6.24 5.14 11.70
N TYR A 90 -5.05 5.69 11.47
CA TYR A 90 -4.50 6.68 12.38
C TYR A 90 -5.00 8.09 12.11
N ASN A 91 -5.15 8.47 10.83
CA ASN A 91 -5.59 9.81 10.51
C ASN A 91 -7.13 9.91 10.47
N VAL A 92 -7.80 9.09 9.64
CA VAL A 92 -9.25 9.25 9.46
C VAL A 92 -10.03 8.82 10.70
N VAL A 93 -9.72 7.65 11.25
CA VAL A 93 -10.48 7.12 12.39
C VAL A 93 -9.99 7.72 13.71
N ASN A 94 -8.69 7.59 14.03
CA ASN A 94 -8.21 7.92 15.38
C ASN A 94 -8.02 9.42 15.60
N GLU A 95 -7.54 10.18 14.59
CA GLU A 95 -7.27 11.62 14.73
C GLU A 95 -8.50 12.46 14.39
N MET A 96 -9.14 12.21 13.23
CA MET A 96 -10.33 12.97 12.81
C MET A 96 -11.61 12.51 13.54
N GLY A 97 -11.60 11.34 14.21
CA GLY A 97 -12.70 10.85 15.02
C GLY A 97 -13.89 10.26 14.24
N TYR A 98 -13.73 9.97 12.95
CA TYR A 98 -14.75 9.30 12.17
C TYR A 98 -14.81 7.81 12.50
N SER A 99 -16.00 7.21 12.40
CA SER A 99 -16.10 5.75 12.51
C SER A 99 -15.41 5.06 11.34
N TRP A 100 -14.95 3.83 11.55
CA TRP A 100 -14.30 3.05 10.50
C TRP A 100 -15.28 2.72 9.34
N GLU A 101 -16.58 2.67 9.58
CA GLU A 101 -17.62 2.51 8.56
C GLU A 101 -17.66 3.70 7.60
N VAL A 102 -17.55 4.92 8.14
CA VAL A 102 -17.45 6.15 7.34
C VAL A 102 -16.15 6.17 6.55
N ALA A 103 -15.03 5.78 7.18
CA ALA A 103 -13.75 5.68 6.49
C ALA A 103 -13.79 4.64 5.34
N LEU A 104 -14.48 3.49 5.51
CA LEU A 104 -14.74 2.53 4.42
C LEU A 104 -15.61 3.11 3.32
N GLY A 105 -16.61 3.93 3.67
CA GLY A 105 -17.41 4.70 2.70
C GLY A 105 -16.54 5.61 1.84
N ALA A 106 -15.56 6.30 2.45
CA ALA A 106 -14.60 7.13 1.72
C ALA A 106 -13.67 6.30 0.80
N VAL A 107 -13.21 5.14 1.26
CA VAL A 107 -12.44 4.19 0.43
C VAL A 107 -13.26 3.75 -0.79
N PHE A 108 -14.51 3.39 -0.57
CA PHE A 108 -15.43 3.00 -1.64
C PHE A 108 -15.61 4.12 -2.68
N LEU A 109 -15.89 5.36 -2.22
CA LEU A 109 -16.04 6.51 -3.10
C LEU A 109 -14.76 6.83 -3.87
N ALA A 110 -13.60 6.78 -3.21
CA ALA A 110 -12.30 6.94 -3.86
C ALA A 110 -12.06 5.84 -4.91
N GLY A 111 -12.44 4.59 -4.60
CA GLY A 111 -12.38 3.47 -5.54
C GLY A 111 -13.26 3.69 -6.78
N ILE A 112 -14.49 4.15 -6.60
CA ILE A 112 -15.40 4.50 -7.73
C ILE A 112 -14.80 5.60 -8.59
N LEU A 113 -14.27 6.66 -7.97
CA LEU A 113 -13.59 7.75 -8.71
C LEU A 113 -12.37 7.20 -9.48
N PHE A 114 -11.62 6.28 -8.88
CA PHE A 114 -10.48 5.64 -9.55
C PHE A 114 -10.93 4.77 -10.74
N VAL A 115 -12.04 4.04 -10.63
CA VAL A 115 -12.63 3.30 -11.75
C VAL A 115 -13.02 4.27 -12.88
N ILE A 116 -13.73 5.37 -12.55
CA ILE A 116 -14.11 6.39 -13.53
C ILE A 116 -12.86 6.94 -14.24
N MET A 117 -11.81 7.26 -13.49
CA MET A 117 -10.54 7.71 -14.07
C MET A 117 -9.89 6.65 -14.98
N SER A 118 -9.94 5.39 -14.59
CA SER A 118 -9.33 4.29 -15.37
C SER A 118 -10.02 4.02 -16.70
N VAL A 119 -11.30 4.39 -16.84
CA VAL A 119 -12.08 4.19 -18.08
C VAL A 119 -12.24 5.46 -18.92
N THR A 120 -11.82 6.63 -18.42
CA THR A 120 -11.97 7.93 -19.07
C THR A 120 -10.63 8.55 -19.44
N PRO A 121 -10.58 9.57 -20.33
CA PRO A 121 -9.37 10.34 -20.60
C PRO A 121 -8.83 11.13 -19.40
N LEU A 122 -9.60 11.23 -18.31
CA LEU A 122 -9.25 11.97 -17.09
C LEU A 122 -7.91 11.48 -16.48
N ARG A 123 -7.58 10.20 -16.68
CA ARG A 123 -6.28 9.64 -16.28
C ARG A 123 -5.09 10.40 -16.87
N ARG A 124 -5.10 10.65 -18.18
CA ARG A 124 -4.00 11.39 -18.85
C ARG A 124 -3.92 12.81 -18.31
N TRP A 125 -5.06 13.48 -18.21
CA TRP A 125 -5.12 14.81 -17.64
C TRP A 125 -4.51 14.85 -16.23
N MET A 126 -4.79 13.86 -15.38
CA MET A 126 -4.26 13.81 -14.02
C MET A 126 -2.74 13.54 -14.00
N LEU A 127 -2.25 12.60 -14.84
CA LEU A 127 -0.82 12.34 -14.96
C LEU A 127 -0.06 13.57 -15.45
N ASP A 128 -0.63 14.30 -16.41
CA ASP A 128 -0.02 15.52 -16.96
C ASP A 128 -0.16 16.72 -16.00
N SER A 129 -1.11 16.63 -15.06
CA SER A 129 -1.40 17.73 -14.14
C SER A 129 -0.47 17.81 -12.93
N ILE A 130 0.15 16.70 -12.53
CA ILE A 130 0.99 16.65 -11.34
C ILE A 130 2.46 16.43 -11.75
N PRO A 131 3.37 17.37 -11.41
CA PRO A 131 4.80 17.21 -11.69
C PRO A 131 5.37 15.91 -11.15
N LEU A 132 6.34 15.34 -11.87
CA LEU A 132 6.95 14.06 -11.51
C LEU A 132 7.52 14.08 -10.09
N ASN A 133 8.20 15.17 -9.71
CA ASN A 133 8.77 15.31 -8.37
C ASN A 133 7.70 15.20 -7.27
N LEU A 134 6.53 15.84 -7.43
CA LEU A 134 5.44 15.73 -6.45
C LEU A 134 4.83 14.33 -6.39
N ARG A 135 4.75 13.61 -7.53
CA ARG A 135 4.29 12.21 -7.55
C ARG A 135 5.25 11.29 -6.78
N ILE A 136 6.55 11.47 -6.98
CA ILE A 136 7.59 10.74 -6.23
C ILE A 136 7.52 11.10 -4.75
N ALA A 137 7.32 12.38 -4.43
CA ALA A 137 7.21 12.87 -3.07
C ALA A 137 6.04 12.27 -2.31
N MET A 138 4.88 12.08 -2.95
CA MET A 138 3.74 11.40 -2.34
C MET A 138 4.11 9.98 -1.89
N GLY A 139 4.68 9.17 -2.79
CA GLY A 139 5.08 7.80 -2.48
C GLY A 139 6.14 7.74 -1.38
N SER A 140 7.16 8.59 -1.46
CA SER A 140 8.25 8.63 -0.46
C SER A 140 7.77 9.14 0.90
N GLY A 141 6.89 10.14 0.93
CA GLY A 141 6.29 10.65 2.16
C GLY A 141 5.41 9.61 2.86
N VAL A 142 4.61 8.87 2.09
CA VAL A 142 3.83 7.72 2.59
C VAL A 142 4.78 6.64 3.12
N GLY A 143 5.87 6.34 2.41
CA GLY A 143 6.90 5.42 2.89
C GLY A 143 7.48 5.85 4.23
N LEU A 144 7.87 7.12 4.36
CA LEU A 144 8.40 7.65 5.62
C LEU A 144 7.37 7.58 6.76
N PHE A 145 6.09 7.81 6.45
CA PHE A 145 4.99 7.68 7.41
C PHE A 145 4.83 6.24 7.92
N ILE A 146 4.88 5.25 7.02
CA ILE A 146 4.85 3.83 7.40
C ILE A 146 6.05 3.49 8.29
N GLY A 147 7.24 3.97 7.94
CA GLY A 147 8.45 3.79 8.74
C GLY A 147 8.32 4.38 10.14
N PHE A 148 7.74 5.56 10.25
CA PHE A 148 7.45 6.21 11.53
C PHE A 148 6.51 5.36 12.40
N ILE A 149 5.45 4.80 11.79
CA ILE A 149 4.53 3.89 12.49
C ILE A 149 5.27 2.63 12.94
N GLY A 150 6.14 2.07 12.09
CA GLY A 150 6.97 0.92 12.44
C GLY A 150 7.89 1.21 13.63
N LEU A 151 8.59 2.34 13.60
CA LEU A 151 9.46 2.77 14.71
C LEU A 151 8.69 2.93 16.02
N LYS A 152 7.48 3.52 15.97
CA LYS A 152 6.59 3.67 17.12
C LYS A 152 6.08 2.32 17.64
N SER A 153 5.57 1.46 16.74
CA SER A 153 4.99 0.15 17.10
C SER A 153 6.04 -0.82 17.65
N GLY A 154 7.30 -0.70 17.19
CA GLY A 154 8.43 -1.45 17.71
C GLY A 154 9.02 -0.91 19.00
N GLY A 155 8.51 0.22 19.52
CA GLY A 155 9.06 0.87 20.72
C GLY A 155 10.45 1.47 20.52
N LEU A 156 10.90 1.63 19.26
CA LEU A 156 12.20 2.23 18.90
C LEU A 156 12.21 3.76 19.13
N ILE A 157 11.05 4.38 18.92
CA ILE A 157 10.79 5.78 19.27
C ILE A 157 9.56 5.87 20.18
N VAL A 158 9.60 6.80 21.12
CA VAL A 158 8.51 7.05 22.07
C VAL A 158 8.23 8.55 22.16
N ALA A 159 7.00 8.89 22.60
CA ALA A 159 6.65 10.27 22.84
C ALA A 159 7.51 10.87 23.97
N ASN A 160 7.90 12.13 23.82
CA ASN A 160 8.65 12.89 24.80
C ASN A 160 8.09 14.32 24.87
N GLU A 161 7.73 14.78 26.07
CA GLU A 161 7.10 16.09 26.24
C GLU A 161 8.01 17.27 25.85
N ALA A 162 9.33 17.13 26.00
CA ALA A 162 10.27 18.20 25.69
C ALA A 162 10.61 18.30 24.20
N ASN A 163 10.79 17.13 23.53
CA ASN A 163 11.31 17.06 22.17
C ASN A 163 10.34 16.37 21.19
N PHE A 164 9.09 16.13 21.61
CA PHE A 164 8.05 15.33 20.93
C PHE A 164 8.41 13.85 20.76
N LEU A 165 9.66 13.52 20.48
CA LEU A 165 10.14 12.16 20.27
C LEU A 165 11.47 11.93 20.96
N SER A 166 11.68 10.73 21.50
CA SER A 166 12.95 10.24 22.01
C SER A 166 13.18 8.78 21.65
N LEU A 167 14.42 8.34 21.84
CA LEU A 167 14.77 6.94 21.65
C LEU A 167 14.03 6.10 22.71
N GLY A 168 13.52 4.95 22.28
CA GLY A 168 12.84 4.00 23.15
C GLY A 168 13.79 3.26 24.09
N ASP A 169 13.22 2.48 24.97
CA ASP A 169 13.94 1.69 25.97
C ASP A 169 14.34 0.31 25.38
N PHE A 170 15.61 0.17 25.03
CA PHE A 170 16.17 -1.06 24.49
C PHE A 170 16.42 -2.17 25.54
N THR A 171 16.14 -1.91 26.81
CA THR A 171 16.15 -2.96 27.84
C THR A 171 14.86 -3.79 27.81
N LYS A 172 13.80 -3.28 27.15
CA LYS A 172 12.56 -4.03 26.93
C LYS A 172 12.73 -5.07 25.84
N LEU A 173 12.32 -6.30 26.15
CA LEU A 173 12.45 -7.43 25.22
C LEU A 173 11.72 -7.20 23.90
N GLU A 174 10.55 -6.55 23.91
CA GLU A 174 9.78 -6.25 22.71
C GLU A 174 10.55 -5.30 21.77
N THR A 175 11.18 -4.24 22.32
CA THR A 175 11.97 -3.27 21.56
C THR A 175 13.23 -3.93 20.98
N LEU A 176 13.89 -4.79 21.78
CA LEU A 176 15.05 -5.54 21.34
C LEU A 176 14.69 -6.52 20.21
N LEU A 177 13.62 -7.31 20.39
CA LEU A 177 13.14 -8.25 19.37
C LEU A 177 12.74 -7.54 18.08
N SER A 178 12.07 -6.39 18.17
CA SER A 178 11.71 -5.57 17.02
C SER A 178 12.95 -5.11 16.24
N SER A 179 13.98 -4.64 16.95
CA SER A 179 15.26 -4.20 16.35
C SER A 179 15.99 -5.34 15.66
N LEU A 180 16.07 -6.49 16.33
CA LEU A 180 16.68 -7.70 15.76
C LEU A 180 15.89 -8.21 14.55
N GLY A 181 14.55 -8.13 14.62
CA GLY A 181 13.67 -8.49 13.51
C GLY A 181 13.90 -7.62 12.27
N PHE A 182 14.01 -6.32 12.44
CA PHE A 182 14.36 -5.41 11.34
C PHE A 182 15.73 -5.73 10.74
N LEU A 183 16.76 -5.94 11.56
CA LEU A 183 18.08 -6.31 11.08
C LEU A 183 18.08 -7.65 10.34
N LEU A 184 17.33 -8.64 10.85
CA LEU A 184 17.19 -9.93 10.18
C LEU A 184 16.52 -9.78 8.79
N ILE A 185 15.43 -9.01 8.70
CA ILE A 185 14.77 -8.71 7.43
C ILE A 185 15.77 -8.06 6.46
N ALA A 186 16.51 -7.05 6.91
CA ALA A 186 17.48 -6.35 6.08
C ALA A 186 18.58 -7.30 5.57
N ILE A 187 19.16 -8.12 6.44
CA ILE A 187 20.20 -9.09 6.08
C ILE A 187 19.67 -10.12 5.08
N LEU A 188 18.49 -10.71 5.32
CA LEU A 188 17.89 -11.69 4.42
C LEU A 188 17.57 -11.06 3.06
N SER A 189 17.10 -9.83 3.04
CA SER A 189 16.78 -9.09 1.81
C SER A 189 18.04 -8.76 0.99
N ILE A 190 19.12 -8.33 1.64
CA ILE A 190 20.43 -8.10 0.99
C ILE A 190 20.95 -9.42 0.40
N ARG A 191 20.72 -10.54 1.07
CA ARG A 191 21.05 -11.87 0.57
C ARG A 191 20.07 -12.40 -0.49
N LYS A 192 19.08 -11.61 -0.89
CA LYS A 192 18.05 -11.96 -1.87
C LYS A 192 17.25 -13.22 -1.50
N VAL A 193 17.03 -13.45 -0.21
CA VAL A 193 16.22 -14.58 0.27
C VAL A 193 14.75 -14.24 0.02
N PRO A 194 14.02 -15.04 -0.80
CA PRO A 194 12.59 -14.83 -1.01
C PRO A 194 11.82 -14.89 0.32
N GLY A 195 10.87 -13.96 0.53
CA GLY A 195 10.09 -13.92 1.77
C GLY A 195 10.87 -13.41 2.99
N ALA A 196 11.97 -12.67 2.82
CA ALA A 196 12.76 -12.10 3.92
C ALA A 196 11.90 -11.43 4.98
N ILE A 197 10.87 -10.68 4.56
CA ILE A 197 9.98 -9.94 5.46
C ILE A 197 9.16 -10.91 6.33
N ILE A 198 8.50 -11.89 5.72
CA ILE A 198 7.68 -12.86 6.48
C ILE A 198 8.54 -13.71 7.40
N LEU A 199 9.73 -14.11 6.95
CA LEU A 199 10.69 -14.86 7.78
C LEU A 199 11.13 -14.06 9.00
N GLY A 200 11.38 -12.77 8.84
CA GLY A 200 11.70 -11.87 9.95
C GLY A 200 10.56 -11.75 10.95
N VAL A 201 9.33 -11.50 10.47
CA VAL A 201 8.12 -11.40 11.32
C VAL A 201 7.91 -12.70 12.12
N LEU A 202 7.96 -13.84 11.44
CA LEU A 202 7.78 -15.15 12.09
C LEU A 202 8.91 -15.49 13.07
N SER A 203 10.14 -15.10 12.77
CA SER A 203 11.29 -15.30 13.68
C SER A 203 11.16 -14.49 14.96
N VAL A 204 10.71 -13.22 14.86
CA VAL A 204 10.43 -12.37 16.04
C VAL A 204 9.26 -12.93 16.84
N THR A 205 8.19 -13.38 16.17
CA THR A 205 7.05 -14.01 16.83
C THR A 205 7.47 -15.27 17.58
N LEU A 206 8.29 -16.12 16.95
CA LEU A 206 8.85 -17.30 17.59
C LEU A 206 9.70 -16.94 18.82
N GLY A 207 10.55 -15.92 18.70
CA GLY A 207 11.32 -15.36 19.81
C GLY A 207 10.41 -14.92 20.97
N GLY A 208 9.31 -14.24 20.64
CA GLY A 208 8.27 -13.83 21.63
C GLY A 208 7.61 -15.02 22.32
N ILE A 209 7.33 -16.10 21.59
CA ILE A 209 6.79 -17.35 22.18
C ILE A 209 7.81 -17.99 23.12
N LEU A 210 9.07 -18.13 22.69
CA LEU A 210 10.14 -18.74 23.50
C LEU A 210 10.46 -17.95 24.77
N LEU A 211 10.30 -16.64 24.74
CA LEU A 211 10.49 -15.76 25.91
C LEU A 211 9.23 -15.61 26.76
N GLY A 212 8.12 -16.29 26.41
CA GLY A 212 6.87 -16.23 27.17
C GLY A 212 6.07 -14.93 27.00
N LEU A 213 6.41 -14.08 26.03
CA LEU A 213 5.67 -12.84 25.74
C LEU A 213 4.40 -13.09 24.92
N VAL A 214 4.35 -14.18 24.18
CA VAL A 214 3.24 -14.56 23.30
C VAL A 214 2.81 -16.00 23.59
N GLN A 215 1.50 -16.21 23.70
CA GLN A 215 0.95 -17.57 23.87
C GLN A 215 0.63 -18.18 22.51
N PHE A 216 1.15 -19.38 22.26
CA PHE A 216 0.88 -20.11 21.03
C PHE A 216 -0.55 -20.68 21.05
N GLN A 217 -1.36 -20.33 20.05
CA GLN A 217 -2.77 -20.72 19.93
C GLN A 217 -3.05 -21.70 18.79
N GLY A 218 -2.00 -22.22 18.14
CA GLY A 218 -2.14 -23.10 16.98
C GLY A 218 -1.76 -22.43 15.67
N VAL A 219 -1.81 -23.20 14.58
CA VAL A 219 -1.44 -22.74 13.23
C VAL A 219 -2.64 -22.67 12.31
N LEU A 220 -3.55 -23.65 12.40
CA LEU A 220 -4.69 -23.81 11.49
C LEU A 220 -5.99 -23.82 12.28
N ALA A 221 -6.98 -23.10 11.76
CA ALA A 221 -8.38 -23.13 12.24
C ALA A 221 -9.34 -22.87 11.08
N LEU A 222 -10.63 -23.04 11.33
CA LEU A 222 -11.66 -22.52 10.44
C LEU A 222 -11.58 -20.98 10.39
N PRO A 223 -11.87 -20.39 9.22
CA PRO A 223 -11.85 -18.94 9.09
C PRO A 223 -12.75 -18.25 10.13
N PRO A 224 -12.30 -17.15 10.74
CA PRO A 224 -13.16 -16.28 11.53
C PRO A 224 -14.37 -15.77 10.73
N ASP A 225 -15.44 -15.38 11.45
CA ASP A 225 -16.61 -14.77 10.81
C ASP A 225 -16.24 -13.39 10.24
N ILE A 226 -16.57 -13.15 8.98
CA ILE A 226 -16.37 -11.88 8.28
C ILE A 226 -17.52 -10.88 8.51
N ALA A 227 -18.68 -11.35 8.98
CA ALA A 227 -19.90 -10.54 9.11
C ALA A 227 -19.72 -9.21 9.89
N PRO A 228 -18.83 -9.12 10.92
CA PRO A 228 -18.59 -7.85 11.60
C PRO A 228 -18.12 -6.70 10.70
N THR A 229 -17.41 -7.00 9.59
CA THR A 229 -16.83 -5.97 8.70
C THR A 229 -17.37 -5.99 7.29
N PHE A 230 -18.01 -7.10 6.87
CA PHE A 230 -18.51 -7.27 5.51
C PHE A 230 -19.67 -6.32 5.20
N MET A 231 -19.52 -5.50 4.15
CA MET A 231 -20.52 -4.53 3.68
C MET A 231 -20.99 -3.52 4.75
N LYS A 232 -20.15 -3.19 5.72
CA LYS A 232 -20.47 -2.24 6.81
C LYS A 232 -20.10 -0.79 6.48
N LEU A 233 -19.82 -0.48 5.23
CA LEU A 233 -19.44 0.87 4.81
C LEU A 233 -20.63 1.86 4.91
N ASP A 234 -20.36 3.05 5.48
CA ASP A 234 -21.30 4.16 5.53
C ASP A 234 -20.96 5.20 4.45
N ILE A 235 -21.63 5.08 3.31
CA ILE A 235 -21.44 5.99 2.16
C ILE A 235 -22.01 7.38 2.48
N LEU A 236 -23.12 7.47 3.21
CA LEU A 236 -23.76 8.76 3.51
C LEU A 236 -22.92 9.59 4.46
N GLY A 237 -22.36 8.96 5.51
CA GLY A 237 -21.41 9.60 6.40
C GLY A 237 -20.14 10.06 5.69
N ALA A 238 -19.70 9.33 4.66
CA ALA A 238 -18.54 9.69 3.86
C ALA A 238 -18.77 10.87 2.88
N LEU A 239 -20.01 11.35 2.72
CA LEU A 239 -20.31 12.55 1.92
C LEU A 239 -20.16 13.86 2.72
N ASP A 240 -19.69 13.80 3.96
CA ASP A 240 -19.33 14.99 4.72
C ASP A 240 -18.25 15.82 4.02
N LEU A 241 -18.33 17.14 4.15
CA LEU A 241 -17.41 18.08 3.49
C LEU A 241 -15.95 17.81 3.87
N ALA A 242 -15.68 17.46 5.14
CA ALA A 242 -14.34 17.10 5.61
C ALA A 242 -13.79 15.87 4.92
N MET A 243 -14.67 14.90 4.58
CA MET A 243 -14.27 13.66 3.95
C MET A 243 -13.85 13.81 2.48
N ILE A 244 -14.21 14.93 1.82
CA ILE A 244 -13.76 15.20 0.44
C ILE A 244 -12.23 15.16 0.36
N SER A 245 -11.53 15.78 1.31
CA SER A 245 -10.06 15.78 1.34
C SER A 245 -9.48 14.38 1.59
N VAL A 246 -10.17 13.56 2.36
CA VAL A 246 -9.81 12.16 2.65
C VAL A 246 -10.01 11.31 1.39
N ILE A 247 -11.16 11.41 0.73
CA ILE A 247 -11.46 10.70 -0.52
C ILE A 247 -10.44 11.04 -1.61
N MET A 248 -10.11 12.33 -1.76
CA MET A 248 -9.10 12.78 -2.73
C MET A 248 -7.71 12.26 -2.39
N SER A 249 -7.35 12.21 -1.09
CA SER A 249 -6.07 11.65 -0.66
C SER A 249 -5.97 10.14 -0.94
N PHE A 250 -7.02 9.37 -0.63
CA PHE A 250 -7.09 7.95 -1.00
C PHE A 250 -6.95 7.77 -2.51
N LEU A 251 -7.69 8.56 -3.30
CA LEU A 251 -7.66 8.50 -4.75
C LEU A 251 -6.27 8.77 -5.31
N PHE A 252 -5.65 9.89 -4.92
CA PHE A 252 -4.36 10.31 -5.48
C PHE A 252 -3.24 9.35 -5.10
N VAL A 253 -3.14 9.02 -3.81
CA VAL A 253 -2.08 8.12 -3.36
C VAL A 253 -2.23 6.77 -4.04
N ASN A 254 -3.44 6.19 -4.05
CA ASN A 254 -3.68 4.90 -4.70
C ASN A 254 -3.37 4.95 -6.21
N PHE A 255 -3.83 5.98 -6.91
CA PHE A 255 -3.62 6.12 -8.34
C PHE A 255 -2.13 6.23 -8.72
N PHE A 256 -1.35 7.04 -7.99
CA PHE A 256 0.07 7.23 -8.31
C PHE A 256 0.92 6.05 -7.86
N ASP A 257 0.64 5.47 -6.72
CA ASP A 257 1.31 4.26 -6.22
C ASP A 257 1.08 3.09 -7.18
N THR A 258 -0.17 2.80 -7.53
CA THR A 258 -0.52 1.78 -8.51
C THR A 258 0.14 2.02 -9.86
N THR A 259 0.04 3.25 -10.41
CA THR A 259 0.62 3.55 -11.73
C THR A 259 2.13 3.36 -11.72
N GLY A 260 2.81 3.86 -10.68
CA GLY A 260 4.26 3.71 -10.52
C GLY A 260 4.69 2.24 -10.39
N THR A 261 3.99 1.49 -9.57
CA THR A 261 4.25 0.07 -9.34
C THR A 261 4.00 -0.76 -10.59
N LEU A 262 2.86 -0.57 -11.26
CA LEU A 262 2.54 -1.30 -12.50
C LEU A 262 3.58 -1.05 -13.58
N LEU A 263 4.00 0.20 -13.81
CA LEU A 263 5.04 0.52 -14.78
C LEU A 263 6.40 -0.06 -14.38
N GLY A 264 6.74 -0.02 -13.09
CA GLY A 264 7.97 -0.61 -12.58
C GLY A 264 8.04 -2.12 -12.79
N VAL A 265 6.95 -2.83 -12.48
CA VAL A 265 6.85 -4.29 -12.70
C VAL A 265 6.79 -4.63 -14.18
N ALA A 266 6.05 -3.84 -14.99
CA ALA A 266 5.97 -4.05 -16.44
C ALA A 266 7.33 -3.95 -17.12
N ASN A 267 8.16 -2.97 -16.74
CA ASN A 267 9.54 -2.84 -17.23
C ASN A 267 10.36 -4.11 -16.92
N ARG A 268 10.29 -4.61 -15.69
CA ARG A 268 11.01 -5.83 -15.29
C ARG A 268 10.45 -7.08 -15.98
N ALA A 269 9.14 -7.14 -16.19
CA ALA A 269 8.46 -8.24 -16.90
C ALA A 269 8.64 -8.20 -18.42
N LYS A 270 9.30 -7.13 -18.95
CA LYS A 270 9.46 -6.89 -20.40
C LYS A 270 8.12 -6.76 -21.14
N LEU A 271 7.13 -6.15 -20.48
CA LEU A 271 5.81 -5.83 -21.05
C LEU A 271 5.75 -4.42 -21.65
N VAL A 272 6.85 -3.66 -21.57
CA VAL A 272 6.97 -2.32 -22.14
C VAL A 272 7.64 -2.42 -23.51
N ASP A 273 7.04 -1.76 -24.50
CA ASP A 273 7.57 -1.67 -25.86
C ASP A 273 8.71 -0.63 -25.98
N GLN A 274 9.28 -0.49 -27.18
CA GLN A 274 10.38 0.45 -27.44
C GLN A 274 9.94 1.93 -27.31
N ASP A 275 8.65 2.19 -27.44
CA ASP A 275 8.06 3.53 -27.32
C ASP A 275 7.67 3.87 -25.87
N GLY A 276 7.95 2.96 -24.93
CA GLY A 276 7.65 3.14 -23.50
C GLY A 276 6.20 2.82 -23.11
N ASN A 277 5.40 2.23 -24.01
CA ASN A 277 4.02 1.85 -23.70
C ASN A 277 3.97 0.45 -23.10
N ALA A 278 3.26 0.29 -22.01
CA ALA A 278 3.03 -1.01 -21.37
C ALA A 278 1.76 -1.66 -21.95
N ALA A 279 1.94 -2.80 -22.62
CA ALA A 279 0.83 -3.53 -23.22
C ALA A 279 -0.19 -3.97 -22.14
N GLY A 280 -1.44 -3.56 -22.28
CA GLY A 280 -2.52 -3.92 -21.33
C GLY A 280 -2.56 -3.12 -20.05
N LEU A 281 -1.79 -2.03 -19.90
CA LEU A 281 -1.81 -1.15 -18.73
C LEU A 281 -3.24 -0.65 -18.40
N ASP A 282 -4.04 -0.34 -19.40
CA ASP A 282 -5.43 0.10 -19.19
C ASP A 282 -6.29 -1.00 -18.53
N ARG A 283 -6.05 -2.26 -18.87
CA ARG A 283 -6.73 -3.39 -18.21
C ARG A 283 -6.22 -3.59 -16.78
N ALA A 284 -4.91 -3.47 -16.59
CA ALA A 284 -4.34 -3.59 -15.25
C ALA A 284 -4.87 -2.50 -14.30
N LEU A 285 -4.96 -1.24 -14.75
CA LEU A 285 -5.55 -0.15 -13.96
C LEU A 285 -7.02 -0.34 -13.66
N LYS A 286 -7.81 -0.90 -14.60
CA LYS A 286 -9.22 -1.24 -14.36
C LYS A 286 -9.37 -2.38 -13.34
N ALA A 287 -8.51 -3.40 -13.40
CA ALA A 287 -8.48 -4.47 -12.41
C ALA A 287 -8.13 -3.94 -11.02
N ASP A 288 -7.11 -3.11 -10.91
CA ASP A 288 -6.66 -2.52 -9.65
C ASP A 288 -7.74 -1.61 -9.04
N SER A 289 -8.27 -0.64 -9.80
CA SER A 289 -9.30 0.28 -9.33
C SER A 289 -10.58 -0.45 -8.90
N SER A 290 -11.02 -1.46 -9.67
CA SER A 290 -12.17 -2.29 -9.29
C SER A 290 -11.90 -3.10 -8.02
N SER A 291 -10.66 -3.51 -7.80
CA SER A 291 -10.25 -4.23 -6.59
C SER A 291 -10.32 -3.37 -5.34
N SER A 292 -10.05 -2.07 -5.45
CA SER A 292 -10.24 -1.12 -4.34
C SER A 292 -11.72 -0.99 -3.95
N VAL A 293 -12.64 -0.96 -4.93
CA VAL A 293 -14.09 -0.94 -4.68
C VAL A 293 -14.53 -2.22 -3.96
N VAL A 294 -14.11 -3.37 -4.48
CA VAL A 294 -14.47 -4.68 -3.89
C VAL A 294 -13.82 -4.86 -2.51
N GLY A 295 -12.58 -4.37 -2.32
CA GLY A 295 -11.88 -4.40 -1.04
C GLY A 295 -12.65 -3.66 0.06
N ALA A 296 -13.29 -2.52 -0.26
CA ALA A 296 -14.12 -1.79 0.70
C ALA A 296 -15.32 -2.63 1.19
N PHE A 297 -15.95 -3.48 0.33
CA PHE A 297 -16.99 -4.40 0.76
C PHE A 297 -16.48 -5.47 1.73
N PHE A 298 -15.22 -5.92 1.57
CA PHE A 298 -14.60 -6.85 2.50
C PHE A 298 -14.03 -6.18 3.77
N GLY A 299 -14.25 -4.88 3.97
CA GLY A 299 -13.76 -4.16 5.13
C GLY A 299 -12.27 -3.82 5.06
N CYS A 300 -11.73 -3.60 3.86
CA CYS A 300 -10.34 -3.24 3.64
C CYS A 300 -10.17 -1.80 3.19
N ALA A 301 -9.06 -1.19 3.59
CA ALA A 301 -8.56 0.03 2.98
C ALA A 301 -8.24 -0.20 1.49
N PRO A 302 -7.91 0.84 0.70
CA PRO A 302 -7.74 0.68 -0.74
C PRO A 302 -6.75 -0.43 -1.10
N VAL A 303 -7.17 -1.30 -1.99
CA VAL A 303 -6.31 -2.35 -2.57
C VAL A 303 -5.45 -1.73 -3.66
N THR A 304 -4.17 -2.08 -3.70
CA THR A 304 -3.19 -1.54 -4.66
C THR A 304 -2.24 -2.61 -5.16
N SER A 305 -1.58 -2.35 -6.27
CA SER A 305 -0.54 -3.21 -6.84
C SER A 305 0.74 -3.17 -5.99
N TYR A 306 1.36 -4.33 -5.79
CA TYR A 306 2.52 -4.49 -4.91
C TYR A 306 3.84 -4.57 -5.70
N VAL A 307 4.81 -3.76 -5.29
CA VAL A 307 6.17 -3.74 -5.89
C VAL A 307 6.92 -5.07 -5.68
N GLU A 308 6.58 -5.81 -4.63
CA GLU A 308 7.08 -7.16 -4.33
C GLU A 308 6.80 -8.16 -5.46
N SER A 309 5.83 -7.89 -6.34
CA SER A 309 5.59 -8.64 -7.58
C SER A 309 6.83 -8.74 -8.46
N SER A 310 7.74 -7.79 -8.33
CA SER A 310 9.04 -7.83 -9.01
C SER A 310 9.85 -9.09 -8.69
N ALA A 311 9.76 -9.62 -7.46
CA ALA A 311 10.43 -10.85 -7.07
C ALA A 311 9.91 -12.07 -7.85
N GLY A 312 8.59 -12.16 -8.06
CA GLY A 312 8.01 -13.20 -8.90
C GLY A 312 8.38 -13.04 -10.37
N VAL A 313 8.43 -11.81 -10.87
CA VAL A 313 8.91 -11.54 -12.24
C VAL A 313 10.38 -11.95 -12.41
N GLU A 314 11.22 -11.68 -11.43
CA GLU A 314 12.62 -12.13 -11.42
C GLU A 314 12.72 -13.67 -11.34
N ALA A 315 11.79 -14.35 -10.65
CA ALA A 315 11.68 -15.80 -10.62
C ALA A 315 11.11 -16.41 -11.93
N GLY A 316 10.73 -15.58 -12.90
CA GLY A 316 10.31 -16.01 -14.23
C GLY A 316 8.83 -15.79 -14.57
N GLY A 317 8.05 -15.12 -13.73
CA GLY A 317 6.66 -14.73 -13.98
C GLY A 317 6.55 -13.76 -15.14
N ARG A 318 5.63 -14.02 -16.07
CA ARG A 318 5.43 -13.22 -17.29
C ARG A 318 3.96 -12.96 -17.59
N THR A 319 3.07 -13.74 -17.00
CA THR A 319 1.64 -13.72 -17.33
C THR A 319 0.77 -13.59 -16.08
N GLY A 320 -0.52 -13.37 -16.30
CA GLY A 320 -1.50 -13.30 -15.21
C GLY A 320 -1.66 -14.60 -14.42
N LEU A 321 -1.15 -15.74 -14.91
CA LEU A 321 -1.17 -16.97 -14.13
C LEU A 321 -0.37 -16.82 -12.83
N THR A 322 0.74 -16.08 -12.85
CA THR A 322 1.48 -15.69 -11.62
C THR A 322 0.55 -15.03 -10.60
N ALA A 323 -0.23 -14.02 -11.02
CA ALA A 323 -1.16 -13.32 -10.11
C ALA A 323 -2.30 -14.23 -9.62
N VAL A 324 -2.85 -15.09 -10.48
CA VAL A 324 -3.87 -16.07 -10.05
C VAL A 324 -3.33 -17.01 -8.98
N VAL A 325 -2.09 -17.47 -9.12
CA VAL A 325 -1.44 -18.31 -8.10
C VAL A 325 -1.33 -17.55 -6.77
N VAL A 326 -0.93 -16.27 -6.78
CA VAL A 326 -0.93 -15.43 -5.57
C VAL A 326 -2.31 -15.39 -4.93
N GLY A 327 -3.37 -15.14 -5.72
CA GLY A 327 -4.75 -15.11 -5.24
C GLY A 327 -5.19 -16.42 -4.59
N VAL A 328 -4.82 -17.57 -5.19
CA VAL A 328 -5.10 -18.90 -4.61
C VAL A 328 -4.40 -19.08 -3.26
N PHE A 329 -3.13 -18.62 -3.13
CA PHE A 329 -2.44 -18.70 -1.84
C PHE A 329 -3.06 -17.78 -0.78
N PHE A 330 -3.61 -16.62 -1.14
CA PHE A 330 -4.39 -15.80 -0.20
C PHE A 330 -5.67 -16.52 0.25
N LEU A 331 -6.37 -17.25 -0.62
CA LEU A 331 -7.52 -18.08 -0.21
C LEU A 331 -7.10 -19.19 0.75
N VAL A 332 -5.95 -19.82 0.54
CA VAL A 332 -5.41 -20.83 1.46
C VAL A 332 -5.00 -20.19 2.80
N ALA A 333 -4.45 -18.97 2.75
CA ALA A 333 -4.01 -18.23 3.94
C ALA A 333 -5.14 -17.96 4.95
N VAL A 334 -6.41 -17.93 4.53
CA VAL A 334 -7.57 -17.71 5.41
C VAL A 334 -7.62 -18.73 6.56
N PHE A 335 -7.13 -19.95 6.34
CA PHE A 335 -7.10 -21.02 7.36
C PHE A 335 -5.98 -20.85 8.40
N PHE A 336 -5.04 -19.90 8.19
CA PHE A 336 -3.93 -19.62 9.10
C PHE A 336 -4.27 -18.48 10.09
N SER A 337 -5.55 -18.27 10.37
CA SER A 337 -6.02 -17.21 11.28
C SER A 337 -5.42 -17.28 12.70
N PRO A 338 -5.20 -18.46 13.35
CA PRO A 338 -4.56 -18.47 14.67
C PRO A 338 -3.10 -17.98 14.61
N LEU A 339 -2.38 -18.32 13.53
CA LEU A 339 -1.02 -17.82 13.33
C LEU A 339 -1.01 -16.30 13.15
N ALA A 340 -1.98 -15.75 12.43
CA ALA A 340 -2.09 -14.30 12.26
C ALA A 340 -2.43 -13.58 13.57
N ALA A 341 -3.26 -14.18 14.40
CA ALA A 341 -3.67 -13.59 15.68
C ALA A 341 -2.55 -13.52 16.72
N ILE A 342 -1.59 -14.44 16.68
CA ILE A 342 -0.48 -14.47 17.65
C ILE A 342 0.70 -13.57 17.27
N VAL A 343 0.77 -13.05 16.05
CA VAL A 343 1.85 -12.15 15.62
C VAL A 343 1.70 -10.81 16.34
N PRO A 344 2.64 -10.42 17.22
CA PRO A 344 2.53 -9.18 17.97
C PRO A 344 2.95 -7.95 17.14
N ALA A 345 2.50 -6.76 17.52
CA ALA A 345 2.79 -5.51 16.79
C ALA A 345 4.29 -5.21 16.69
N TYR A 346 5.08 -5.55 17.71
CA TYR A 346 6.53 -5.38 17.66
C TYR A 346 7.22 -6.33 16.65
N ALA A 347 6.59 -7.45 16.28
CA ALA A 347 7.11 -8.34 15.24
C ALA A 347 6.88 -7.77 13.83
N THR A 348 5.75 -7.10 13.60
CA THR A 348 5.45 -6.46 12.31
C THR A 348 6.15 -5.12 12.12
N ALA A 349 6.65 -4.50 13.19
CA ALA A 349 7.34 -3.22 13.16
C ALA A 349 8.55 -3.22 12.21
N GLY A 350 9.39 -4.26 12.27
CA GLY A 350 10.54 -4.42 11.37
C GLY A 350 10.13 -4.49 9.90
N ALA A 351 9.00 -5.13 9.58
CA ALA A 351 8.44 -5.17 8.24
C ALA A 351 8.05 -3.78 7.74
N LEU A 352 7.33 -3.00 8.58
CA LEU A 352 6.93 -1.62 8.26
C LEU A 352 8.14 -0.73 7.98
N ILE A 353 9.18 -0.80 8.82
CA ILE A 353 10.42 -0.03 8.64
C ILE A 353 11.10 -0.42 7.32
N TYR A 354 11.17 -1.72 7.01
CA TYR A 354 11.81 -2.20 5.79
C TYR A 354 11.05 -1.76 4.53
N VAL A 355 9.73 -1.86 4.54
CA VAL A 355 8.90 -1.39 3.41
C VAL A 355 9.03 0.13 3.23
N ALA A 356 9.13 0.89 4.31
CA ALA A 356 9.43 2.33 4.22
C ALA A 356 10.72 2.60 3.44
N ILE A 357 11.77 1.84 3.70
CA ILE A 357 13.05 1.95 2.97
C ILE A 357 12.86 1.67 1.47
N LEU A 358 12.08 0.64 1.12
CA LEU A 358 11.78 0.34 -0.29
C LEU A 358 11.04 1.50 -0.98
N MET A 359 10.07 2.12 -0.31
CA MET A 359 9.33 3.25 -0.85
C MET A 359 10.18 4.51 -0.97
N LEU A 360 11.08 4.75 -0.02
CA LEU A 360 12.04 5.86 -0.06
C LEU A 360 13.03 5.75 -1.22
N GLY A 361 13.28 4.56 -1.74
CA GLY A 361 14.12 4.35 -2.92
C GLY A 361 13.66 5.15 -4.15
N GLY A 362 12.39 5.55 -4.21
CA GLY A 362 11.90 6.44 -5.27
C GLY A 362 12.55 7.83 -5.28
N MET A 363 13.09 8.30 -4.15
CA MET A 363 13.70 9.63 -4.02
C MET A 363 14.93 9.82 -4.91
N GLU A 364 15.60 8.76 -5.34
CA GLU A 364 16.72 8.83 -6.28
C GLU A 364 16.33 9.45 -7.63
N LYS A 365 15.03 9.39 -7.99
CA LYS A 365 14.47 9.91 -9.23
C LYS A 365 14.00 11.36 -9.13
N LEU A 366 14.11 11.99 -7.96
CA LEU A 366 13.81 13.41 -7.80
C LEU A 366 14.79 14.24 -8.63
N ASP A 367 14.28 15.25 -9.32
CA ASP A 367 15.13 16.28 -9.92
C ASP A 367 15.59 17.26 -8.83
N TRP A 368 16.84 17.09 -8.40
CA TRP A 368 17.47 17.93 -7.38
C TRP A 368 17.95 19.29 -7.93
N SER A 369 17.91 19.49 -9.25
CA SER A 369 18.36 20.72 -9.89
C SER A 369 17.28 21.81 -9.95
N ASP A 370 16.00 21.43 -10.02
CA ASP A 370 14.87 22.38 -10.02
C ASP A 370 14.32 22.63 -8.60
N ALA A 371 14.83 23.67 -7.94
CA ALA A 371 14.39 24.06 -6.62
C ALA A 371 12.88 24.39 -6.55
N THR A 372 12.25 24.79 -7.65
CA THR A 372 10.82 25.13 -7.66
C THR A 372 9.90 23.93 -7.55
N GLU A 373 10.40 22.74 -7.87
CA GLU A 373 9.71 21.46 -7.69
C GLU A 373 10.26 20.68 -6.50
N LEU A 374 11.57 20.79 -6.24
CA LEU A 374 12.23 20.08 -5.14
C LEU A 374 11.75 20.53 -3.77
N ILE A 375 11.68 21.85 -3.52
CA ILE A 375 11.27 22.40 -2.22
C ILE A 375 9.86 21.93 -1.83
N PRO A 376 8.82 22.06 -2.71
CA PRO A 376 7.49 21.53 -2.42
C PRO A 376 7.49 20.03 -2.17
N SER A 377 8.30 19.28 -2.92
CA SER A 377 8.42 17.82 -2.75
C SER A 377 8.99 17.44 -1.40
N LEU A 378 10.04 18.13 -0.94
CA LEU A 378 10.62 17.89 0.39
C LEU A 378 9.65 18.30 1.50
N ILE A 379 8.91 19.41 1.35
CA ILE A 379 7.86 19.80 2.29
C ILE A 379 6.83 18.65 2.39
N MET A 380 6.36 18.11 1.28
CA MET A 380 5.40 17.01 1.26
C MET A 380 5.96 15.77 1.97
N ILE A 381 7.17 15.33 1.63
CA ILE A 381 7.81 14.14 2.19
C ILE A 381 7.92 14.25 3.71
N VAL A 382 8.33 15.42 4.22
CA VAL A 382 8.57 15.64 5.65
C VAL A 382 7.25 15.86 6.41
N MET A 383 6.31 16.61 5.83
CA MET A 383 5.07 16.97 6.53
C MET A 383 4.09 15.81 6.64
N ILE A 384 4.12 14.83 5.75
CA ILE A 384 3.27 13.63 5.86
C ILE A 384 3.48 12.91 7.21
N PRO A 385 4.68 12.47 7.58
CA PRO A 385 4.90 11.84 8.89
C PRO A 385 4.81 12.79 10.07
N LEU A 386 5.27 14.04 9.96
CA LEU A 386 5.28 14.99 11.07
C LEU A 386 3.88 15.47 11.45
N THR A 387 2.97 15.60 10.49
CA THR A 387 1.55 15.90 10.77
C THR A 387 0.70 14.67 11.01
N PHE A 388 1.32 13.49 10.95
CA PHE A 388 0.63 12.18 10.99
C PHE A 388 -0.50 12.06 9.96
N SER A 389 -0.48 12.87 8.88
CA SER A 389 -1.56 12.98 7.89
C SER A 389 -1.03 13.08 6.47
N ILE A 390 -1.39 12.09 5.66
CA ILE A 390 -1.08 12.10 4.22
C ILE A 390 -1.76 13.29 3.55
N ALA A 391 -3.02 13.57 3.91
CA ALA A 391 -3.79 14.68 3.34
C ALA A 391 -3.17 16.04 3.63
N ASN A 392 -2.65 16.26 4.85
CA ASN A 392 -2.00 17.52 5.23
C ASN A 392 -0.68 17.69 4.48
N GLY A 393 0.14 16.64 4.41
CA GLY A 393 1.41 16.71 3.71
C GLY A 393 1.25 16.97 2.21
N ILE A 394 0.30 16.30 1.55
CA ILE A 394 -0.03 16.55 0.14
C ILE A 394 -0.51 17.98 -0.03
N ALA A 395 -1.42 18.45 0.81
CA ALA A 395 -1.96 19.80 0.74
C ALA A 395 -0.85 20.87 0.84
N LEU A 396 0.02 20.75 1.85
CA LEU A 396 1.13 21.69 2.04
C LEU A 396 2.12 21.67 0.88
N GLY A 397 2.44 20.48 0.33
CA GLY A 397 3.28 20.35 -0.85
C GLY A 397 2.70 21.05 -2.08
N PHE A 398 1.40 20.87 -2.36
CA PHE A 398 0.74 21.54 -3.49
C PHE A 398 0.62 23.06 -3.30
N ILE A 399 0.28 23.51 -2.09
CA ILE A 399 0.23 24.95 -1.77
C ILE A 399 1.62 25.57 -1.99
N ALA A 400 2.68 24.95 -1.50
CA ALA A 400 4.04 25.39 -1.68
C ALA A 400 4.44 25.42 -3.17
N TYR A 401 4.10 24.35 -3.92
CA TYR A 401 4.41 24.27 -5.35
C TYR A 401 3.80 25.43 -6.14
N VAL A 402 2.49 25.63 -6.00
CA VAL A 402 1.81 26.70 -6.75
C VAL A 402 2.30 28.07 -6.30
N SER A 403 2.47 28.29 -4.99
CA SER A 403 2.97 29.57 -4.45
C SER A 403 4.37 29.92 -4.97
N ILE A 404 5.28 28.94 -5.03
CA ILE A 404 6.63 29.14 -5.56
C ILE A 404 6.59 29.43 -7.06
N LYS A 405 5.82 28.63 -7.85
CA LYS A 405 5.70 28.87 -9.31
C LYS A 405 5.13 30.25 -9.63
N ILE A 406 4.16 30.75 -8.84
CA ILE A 406 3.64 32.13 -8.97
C ILE A 406 4.75 33.15 -8.67
N SER A 407 5.47 32.97 -7.57
CA SER A 407 6.48 33.93 -7.09
C SER A 407 7.66 34.09 -8.06
N VAL A 408 8.04 33.02 -8.78
CA VAL A 408 9.12 33.07 -9.79
C VAL A 408 8.61 33.43 -11.19
N GLY A 409 7.31 33.73 -11.37
CA GLY A 409 6.73 34.12 -12.67
C GLY A 409 6.40 32.95 -13.60
N ASP A 410 6.49 31.72 -13.13
CA ASP A 410 6.27 30.48 -13.90
C ASP A 410 4.81 29.98 -13.86
N MET A 411 3.83 30.87 -13.65
CA MET A 411 2.40 30.52 -13.55
C MET A 411 1.90 29.68 -14.74
N LYS A 412 2.45 29.88 -15.93
CA LYS A 412 2.07 29.12 -17.14
C LYS A 412 2.45 27.64 -17.07
N LYS A 413 3.39 27.27 -16.21
CA LYS A 413 3.80 25.88 -15.98
C LYS A 413 2.90 25.16 -14.97
N VAL A 414 2.06 25.90 -14.24
CA VAL A 414 1.09 25.31 -13.32
C VAL A 414 -0.11 24.79 -14.11
N SER A 415 -0.30 23.48 -14.08
CA SER A 415 -1.40 22.81 -14.78
C SER A 415 -2.77 23.17 -14.20
N SER A 416 -3.82 22.99 -14.99
CA SER A 416 -5.20 23.18 -14.52
C SER A 416 -5.56 22.27 -13.33
N GLY A 417 -5.01 21.06 -13.30
CA GLY A 417 -5.22 20.13 -12.17
C GLY A 417 -4.50 20.57 -10.90
N ALA A 418 -3.29 21.15 -11.00
CA ALA A 418 -2.60 21.69 -9.84
C ALA A 418 -3.37 22.90 -9.24
N TRP A 419 -3.98 23.74 -10.07
CA TRP A 419 -4.87 24.81 -9.62
C TRP A 419 -6.13 24.26 -8.93
N PHE A 420 -6.76 23.26 -9.52
CA PHE A 420 -7.91 22.60 -8.90
C PHE A 420 -7.57 22.04 -7.51
N LEU A 421 -6.44 21.34 -7.39
CA LEU A 421 -5.97 20.77 -6.14
C LEU A 421 -5.64 21.86 -5.10
N LEU A 422 -5.01 22.95 -5.52
CA LEU A 422 -4.77 24.11 -4.65
C LEU A 422 -6.09 24.60 -4.02
N VAL A 423 -7.13 24.78 -4.84
CA VAL A 423 -8.44 25.26 -4.34
C VAL A 423 -9.04 24.28 -3.34
N VAL A 424 -9.02 22.98 -3.66
CA VAL A 424 -9.54 21.92 -2.76
C VAL A 424 -8.79 21.90 -1.43
N PHE A 425 -7.45 21.99 -1.46
CA PHE A 425 -6.65 21.95 -0.23
C PHE A 425 -6.68 23.26 0.57
N LEU A 426 -6.79 24.41 -0.08
CA LEU A 426 -7.03 25.68 0.62
C LEU A 426 -8.39 25.67 1.30
N ALA A 427 -9.44 25.21 0.62
CA ALA A 427 -10.75 25.06 1.22
C ALA A 427 -10.72 24.16 2.45
N LYS A 428 -9.97 23.06 2.42
CA LYS A 428 -9.75 22.22 3.58
C LYS A 428 -9.20 23.00 4.78
N PHE A 429 -8.17 23.84 4.61
CA PHE A 429 -7.56 24.57 5.73
C PHE A 429 -8.36 25.79 6.20
N ILE A 430 -9.29 26.29 5.37
CA ILE A 430 -10.13 27.45 5.73
C ILE A 430 -11.42 27.01 6.42
N PHE A 431 -12.00 25.88 6.01
CA PHE A 431 -13.34 25.46 6.45
C PHE A 431 -13.33 24.23 7.37
N LEU A 432 -12.18 23.58 7.54
CA LEU A 432 -11.99 22.39 8.37
C LEU A 432 -10.82 22.56 9.33
#